data_123325f3d3dbf38537c9495691528130
#
_entry.id   123325f3d3dbf38537c9495691528130
#
_cell.length_a   1.000
_cell.length_b   1.000
_cell.length_c   1.000
_cell.angle_alpha   90.00
_cell.angle_beta   90.00
_cell.angle_gamma   90.00
#
_symmetry.space_group_name_H-M   'P 1'
#
loop_
_entity.id
_entity.type
_entity.pdbx_description
1 polymer ?
#
loop_
_entity_poly.entity_id
_entity_poly.type
_entity_poly.pdbx_seq_one_letter_code
_entity_poly.pdbx_strand_id
1 'polypeptide(L)' 'MPYASNMDLPPSVRGHLPQHAQDIYRAAFNHGFASHAADVDREEIAHRIAWAAVKHSYVKDGDQWVLRGDHRGSEKRP' A
#
# COMPACT_ATOMS: atom_id res chain seq x y z
N MET A 1 1.23 13.59 9.18
CA MET A 1 0.23 13.03 9.99
C MET A 1 -0.25 11.73 9.49
N PRO A 2 -0.44 10.75 10.29
CA PRO A 2 -1.01 9.50 9.81
C PRO A 2 -2.40 9.71 9.26
N TYR A 3 -2.86 8.77 8.48
CA TYR A 3 -4.14 8.89 7.81
C TYR A 3 -5.25 8.27 8.65
N ALA A 4 -6.29 9.03 8.89
CA ALA A 4 -7.40 8.57 9.71
C ALA A 4 -8.34 7.66 8.93
N SER A 5 -8.41 7.84 7.62
CA SER A 5 -9.25 7.01 6.78
C SER A 5 -8.65 6.90 5.40
N ASN A 6 -9.19 6.01 4.58
CA ASN A 6 -8.70 5.85 3.22
C ASN A 6 -8.93 7.10 2.38
N MET A 7 -9.92 7.89 2.74
CA MET A 7 -10.18 9.13 2.02
C MET A 7 -9.04 10.13 2.17
N ASP A 8 -8.23 9.97 3.21
CA ASP A 8 -7.11 10.87 3.44
C ASP A 8 -5.86 10.46 2.69
N LEU A 9 -5.86 9.30 2.06
CA LEU A 9 -4.69 8.84 1.32
C LEU A 9 -4.45 9.74 0.10
N PRO A 10 -3.20 9.88 -0.33
CA PRO A 10 -2.91 10.68 -1.50
C PRO A 10 -3.69 10.18 -2.72
N PRO A 11 -4.10 11.06 -3.62
CA PRO A 11 -4.84 10.63 -4.80
C PRO A 11 -4.11 9.59 -5.64
N SER A 12 -2.78 9.67 -5.71
CA SER A 12 -2.00 8.71 -6.49
C SER A 12 -2.09 7.31 -5.89
N VAL A 13 -2.30 7.22 -4.59
CA VAL A 13 -2.46 5.93 -3.93
C VAL A 13 -3.91 5.48 -4.05
N ARG A 14 -4.83 6.38 -3.69
CA ARG A 14 -6.24 6.05 -3.63
C ARG A 14 -6.80 5.68 -5.00
N GLY A 15 -6.31 6.35 -6.03
CA GLY A 15 -6.80 6.13 -7.37
C GLY A 15 -6.33 4.83 -8.01
N HIS A 16 -5.27 4.22 -7.48
CA HIS A 16 -4.71 3.02 -8.08
C HIS A 16 -4.94 1.75 -7.27
N LEU A 17 -5.36 1.86 -6.03
CA LEU A 17 -5.52 0.70 -5.17
C LEU A 17 -6.97 0.41 -4.90
N PRO A 18 -7.38 -0.87 -4.93
CA PRO A 18 -8.72 -1.22 -4.47
C PRO A 18 -8.84 -0.96 -2.97
N GLN A 19 -10.05 -0.94 -2.47
CA GLN A 19 -10.28 -0.51 -1.11
C GLN A 19 -9.52 -1.33 -0.07
N HIS A 20 -9.47 -2.64 -0.23
CA HIS A 20 -8.75 -3.47 0.72
C HIS A 20 -7.26 -3.17 0.70
N ALA A 21 -6.69 -2.92 -0.50
CA ALA A 21 -5.29 -2.54 -0.59
C ALA A 21 -5.04 -1.18 0.04
N GLN A 22 -6.01 -0.27 -0.05
CA GLN A 22 -5.90 1.01 0.62
C GLN A 22 -5.87 0.82 2.14
N ASP A 23 -6.66 -0.12 2.65
CA ASP A 23 -6.64 -0.41 4.07
C ASP A 23 -5.26 -0.88 4.52
N ILE A 24 -4.65 -1.75 3.71
CA ILE A 24 -3.31 -2.26 4.01
C ILE A 24 -2.30 -1.13 3.99
N TYR A 25 -2.38 -0.29 2.95
CA TYR A 25 -1.46 0.83 2.83
C TYR A 25 -1.58 1.76 4.03
N ARG A 26 -2.81 2.10 4.38
CA ARG A 26 -3.06 3.04 5.47
C ARG A 26 -2.55 2.49 6.80
N ALA A 27 -2.87 1.24 7.09
CA ALA A 27 -2.44 0.64 8.34
C ALA A 27 -0.91 0.55 8.43
N ALA A 28 -0.27 0.13 7.34
CA ALA A 28 1.18 0.01 7.33
C ALA A 28 1.86 1.38 7.39
N PHE A 29 1.30 2.36 6.69
CA PHE A 29 1.84 3.71 6.73
C PHE A 29 1.77 4.27 8.14
N ASN A 30 0.61 4.14 8.78
CA ASN A 30 0.43 4.69 10.12
C ASN A 30 1.37 4.02 11.11
N HIS A 31 1.54 2.72 10.99
CA HIS A 31 2.43 1.99 11.87
C HIS A 31 3.88 2.44 11.65
N GLY A 32 4.31 2.54 10.40
CA GLY A 32 5.67 2.95 10.09
C GLY A 32 5.93 4.39 10.51
N PHE A 33 4.95 5.26 10.32
CA PHE A 33 5.08 6.66 10.68
C PHE A 33 5.29 6.79 12.20
N ALA A 34 4.52 6.03 12.97
CA ALA A 34 4.64 6.07 14.42
C ALA A 34 5.95 5.43 14.90
N SER A 35 6.39 4.36 14.22
CA SER A 35 7.60 3.67 14.62
C SER A 35 8.86 4.48 14.35
N HIS A 36 8.79 5.41 13.41
CA HIS A 36 9.94 6.22 13.04
C HIS A 36 9.73 7.68 13.41
N ALA A 37 9.05 7.92 14.52
CA ALA A 37 8.66 9.26 14.90
C ALA A 37 9.83 10.23 15.02
N ALA A 38 11.01 9.73 15.36
CA ALA A 38 12.17 10.57 15.55
C ALA A 38 12.97 10.81 14.27
N ASP A 39 12.61 10.12 13.17
CA ASP A 39 13.38 10.23 11.94
C ASP A 39 12.89 11.42 11.12
N VAL A 40 13.83 12.17 10.54
CA VAL A 40 13.44 13.30 9.73
C VAL A 40 12.76 12.90 8.44
N ASP A 41 13.06 11.71 7.91
CA ASP A 41 12.38 11.23 6.70
C ASP A 41 11.36 10.18 7.01
N ARG A 42 10.70 10.29 8.15
CA ARG A 42 9.73 9.26 8.55
C ARG A 42 8.58 9.11 7.56
N GLU A 43 8.22 10.18 6.88
CA GLU A 43 7.15 10.08 5.92
C GLU A 43 7.55 9.24 4.73
N GLU A 44 8.75 9.43 4.23
CA GLU A 44 9.24 8.63 3.13
C GLU A 44 9.42 7.17 3.54
N ILE A 45 9.92 6.94 4.75
CA ILE A 45 10.08 5.60 5.27
C ILE A 45 8.71 4.93 5.37
N ALA A 46 7.72 5.66 5.88
CA ALA A 46 6.38 5.10 6.03
C ALA A 46 5.76 4.76 4.68
N HIS A 47 6.01 5.56 3.64
CA HIS A 47 5.53 5.25 2.30
C HIS A 47 6.18 3.97 1.77
N ARG A 48 7.45 3.77 2.00
CA ARG A 48 8.12 2.56 1.57
C ARG A 48 7.57 1.34 2.28
N ILE A 49 7.35 1.46 3.58
CA ILE A 49 6.78 0.38 4.36
C ILE A 49 5.37 0.06 3.87
N ALA A 50 4.59 1.09 3.59
CA ALA A 50 3.22 0.91 3.14
C ALA A 50 3.16 0.19 1.79
N TRP A 51 4.00 0.62 0.83
CA TRP A 51 4.03 -0.03 -0.47
C TRP A 51 4.53 -1.46 -0.37
N ALA A 52 5.51 -1.72 0.50
CA ALA A 52 5.99 -3.09 0.70
C ALA A 52 4.87 -3.98 1.23
N ALA A 53 4.06 -3.46 2.14
CA ALA A 53 2.94 -4.23 2.68
C ALA A 53 1.90 -4.52 1.60
N VAL A 54 1.61 -3.55 0.74
CA VAL A 54 0.66 -3.77 -0.35
C VAL A 54 1.22 -4.83 -1.30
N LYS A 55 2.49 -4.73 -1.66
CA LYS A 55 3.09 -5.66 -2.62
C LYS A 55 3.18 -7.07 -2.09
N HIS A 56 3.10 -7.23 -0.79
CA HIS A 56 3.10 -8.55 -0.19
C HIS A 56 1.83 -9.32 -0.58
N SER A 57 0.71 -8.65 -0.71
CA SER A 57 -0.57 -9.27 -1.00
C SER A 57 -1.12 -8.93 -2.38
N TYR A 58 -0.63 -7.88 -3.01
CA TYR A 58 -1.15 -7.42 -4.29
C TYR A 58 -0.03 -7.33 -5.31
N VAL A 59 -0.39 -7.40 -6.57
CA VAL A 59 0.57 -7.28 -7.65
C VAL A 59 -0.01 -6.33 -8.68
N LYS A 60 0.84 -5.56 -9.33
CA LYS A 60 0.40 -4.60 -10.32
C LYS A 60 0.11 -5.32 -11.63
N ASP A 61 -1.09 -5.09 -12.17
CA ASP A 61 -1.50 -5.69 -13.42
C ASP A 61 -1.95 -4.55 -14.32
N GLY A 62 -1.08 -4.10 -15.21
CA GLY A 62 -1.35 -2.92 -16.02
C GLY A 62 -1.40 -1.69 -15.12
N ASP A 63 -2.53 -1.01 -15.11
CA ASP A 63 -2.73 0.16 -14.29
C ASP A 63 -3.31 -0.16 -12.95
N GLN A 64 -3.64 -1.38 -12.66
CA GLN A 64 -4.38 -1.71 -11.47
C GLN A 64 -3.63 -2.67 -10.58
N TRP A 65 -3.94 -2.64 -9.30
CA TRP A 65 -3.37 -3.58 -8.35
C TRP A 65 -4.42 -4.61 -8.00
N VAL A 66 -4.07 -5.89 -8.13
CA VAL A 66 -4.99 -6.99 -7.90
C VAL A 66 -4.37 -7.95 -6.90
N LEU A 67 -5.19 -8.73 -6.23
CA LEU A 67 -4.69 -9.70 -5.29
C LEU A 67 -3.81 -10.71 -5.99
N ARG A 68 -2.71 -11.08 -5.36
CA ARG A 68 -1.80 -12.03 -5.97
C ARG A 68 -2.47 -13.34 -6.31
N GLY A 69 -3.36 -13.78 -5.46
CA GLY A 69 -4.05 -15.04 -5.70
C GLY A 69 -4.98 -14.99 -6.88
N ASP A 70 -5.43 -13.79 -7.27
CA ASP A 70 -6.32 -13.65 -8.39
C ASP A 70 -5.62 -13.25 -9.66
N HIS A 71 -4.31 -13.05 -9.62
CA HIS A 71 -3.58 -12.57 -10.80
C HIS A 71 -3.38 -13.71 -11.77
N ARG A 72 -4.10 -13.64 -12.91
CA ARG A 72 -4.08 -14.75 -13.77
C ARG A 72 -2.88 -14.89 -14.57
N GLY A 73 -2.28 -13.82 -14.98
CA GLY A 73 -1.11 -13.90 -15.83
C GLY A 73 0.01 -14.64 -15.20
N SER A 74 0.10 -14.60 -13.90
CA SER A 74 1.22 -15.23 -13.29
C SER A 74 1.00 -16.67 -13.05
N GLU A 75 -0.21 -17.11 -13.11
CA GLU A 75 -0.33 -18.41 -12.82
C GLU A 75 -0.40 -19.27 -13.83
N LYS A 76 -0.25 -19.04 -14.74
CA LYS A 76 -0.22 -19.93 -15.61
C LYS A 76 0.58 -20.94 -15.40
N ARG A 77 0.77 -21.44 -14.89
CA ARG A 77 1.53 -22.33 -14.54
C ARG A 77 1.33 -23.23 -14.25
N PRO A 78 1.35 -23.67 -14.39
CA PRO A 78 1.26 -24.77 -14.07
C PRO A 78 1.36 -25.03 -13.61
#